data_d421262a5bcf79025f1ea84d4100202e
#
_entry.id   d421262a5bcf79025f1ea84d4100202e
#
_cell.length_a   1.000
_cell.length_b   1.000
_cell.length_c   1.000
_cell.angle_alpha   90.00
_cell.angle_beta   90.00
_cell.angle_gamma   90.00
#
_symmetry.space_group_name_H-M   'P 1'
#
loop_
_entity.id
_entity.type
_entity.pdbx_description
1 polymer ?
#
loop_
_entity_poly.entity_id
_entity_poly.type
_entity_poly.pdbx_seq_one_letter_code
_entity_poly.pdbx_strand_id
1 'polypeptide(L)'
;MENQVVSPTDLKALAESYLEAFHARDLDRCMEFFTDDSNVDFNMTMYTGRQAITDWHKDRFAADLKMVKKNSVSVDGDTVTIDGAISSKRLSAWRVKALSGRVIIRFEDGKIKNGKLSPRMTNPFNMIREDMGAW
;
A
#
# COMPACT_ATOMS: atom_id res chain seq x y z
N MET A 1 7.15 -21.85 21.29
CA MET A 1 6.82 -20.60 21.59
C MET A 1 5.40 -20.33 21.25
N GLU A 2 4.88 -19.61 21.94
CA GLU A 2 3.54 -19.33 21.70
C GLU A 2 3.38 -18.36 20.59
N ASN A 3 2.27 -18.39 19.99
CA ASN A 3 1.96 -17.42 19.01
C ASN A 3 1.89 -16.07 19.60
N GLN A 4 2.44 -15.16 18.89
CA GLN A 4 2.32 -13.79 19.25
C GLN A 4 1.04 -13.26 18.71
N VAL A 5 0.16 -12.87 19.59
CA VAL A 5 -1.02 -12.14 19.18
C VAL A 5 -0.59 -10.68 19.09
N VAL A 6 -0.43 -10.20 17.87
CA VAL A 6 0.01 -8.82 17.65
C VAL A 6 -1.17 -7.90 17.96
N SER A 7 -0.98 -6.96 18.86
CA SER A 7 -2.05 -6.07 19.26
C SER A 7 -2.41 -5.09 18.16
N PRO A 8 -3.59 -4.49 18.17
CA PRO A 8 -3.96 -3.48 17.18
C PRO A 8 -2.97 -2.32 17.12
N THR A 9 -2.42 -1.91 18.28
CA THR A 9 -1.41 -0.85 18.29
C THR A 9 -0.15 -1.28 17.57
N ASP A 10 0.27 -2.53 17.75
CA ASP A 10 1.46 -3.06 17.09
C ASP A 10 1.24 -3.21 15.59
N LEU A 11 0.07 -3.64 15.17
CA LEU A 11 -0.25 -3.75 13.74
C LEU A 11 -0.25 -2.38 13.08
N LYS A 12 -0.81 -1.39 13.75
CA LYS A 12 -0.77 -0.02 13.25
C LYS A 12 0.67 0.45 13.08
N ALA A 13 1.52 0.19 14.08
CA ALA A 13 2.93 0.56 14.02
C ALA A 13 3.65 -0.15 12.88
N LEU A 14 3.36 -1.43 12.66
CA LEU A 14 3.95 -2.18 11.57
C LEU A 14 3.56 -1.58 10.21
N ALA A 15 2.30 -1.26 10.04
CA ALA A 15 1.82 -0.67 8.80
C ALA A 15 2.47 0.69 8.55
N GLU A 16 2.59 1.50 9.58
CA GLU A 16 3.23 2.81 9.47
C GLU A 16 4.72 2.67 9.17
N SER A 17 5.39 1.68 9.77
CA SER A 17 6.80 1.42 9.48
C SER A 17 7.00 0.99 8.04
N TYR A 18 6.10 0.18 7.51
CA TYR A 18 6.16 -0.20 6.10
C TYR A 18 6.01 1.02 5.20
N LEU A 19 5.05 1.89 5.49
CA LEU A 19 4.88 3.11 4.70
C LEU A 19 6.11 4.00 4.75
N GLU A 20 6.77 4.09 5.92
CA GLU A 20 8.02 4.85 6.03
C GLU A 20 9.09 4.27 5.12
N ALA A 21 9.25 2.94 5.12
CA ALA A 21 10.22 2.28 4.26
C ALA A 21 9.89 2.53 2.79
N PHE A 22 8.61 2.48 2.46
CA PHE A 22 8.15 2.74 1.09
C PHE A 22 8.49 4.17 0.67
N HIS A 23 8.20 5.14 1.52
CA HIS A 23 8.48 6.55 1.22
C HIS A 23 9.98 6.83 1.16
N ALA A 24 10.76 6.08 1.91
CA ALA A 24 12.23 6.19 1.87
C ALA A 24 12.83 5.50 0.64
N ARG A 25 12.01 4.80 -0.14
CA ARG A 25 12.45 4.01 -1.30
C ARG A 25 13.46 2.94 -0.89
N ASP A 26 13.31 2.41 0.32
CA ASP A 26 14.20 1.40 0.88
C ASP A 26 13.65 0.03 0.54
N LEU A 27 14.05 -0.50 -0.61
CA LEU A 27 13.51 -1.76 -1.11
C LEU A 27 13.76 -2.92 -0.16
N ASP A 28 14.98 -3.04 0.36
CA ASP A 28 15.32 -4.15 1.24
C ASP A 28 14.46 -4.12 2.50
N ARG A 29 14.28 -2.94 3.07
CA ARG A 29 13.47 -2.80 4.27
C ARG A 29 12.00 -3.11 3.98
N CYS A 30 11.48 -2.65 2.82
CA CYS A 30 10.13 -2.99 2.42
C CYS A 30 9.95 -4.50 2.30
N MET A 31 10.90 -5.18 1.68
CA MET A 31 10.76 -6.61 1.44
C MET A 31 10.87 -7.45 2.71
N GLU A 32 11.45 -6.90 3.77
CA GLU A 32 11.48 -7.59 5.06
C GLU A 32 10.09 -7.80 5.64
N PHE A 33 9.12 -6.99 5.22
CA PHE A 33 7.74 -7.14 5.70
C PHE A 33 6.98 -8.29 5.04
N PHE A 34 7.50 -8.85 3.94
CA PHE A 34 6.78 -9.83 3.14
C PHE A 34 7.33 -11.24 3.34
N THR A 35 6.48 -12.23 3.05
CA THR A 35 6.89 -13.64 3.02
C THR A 35 6.97 -14.09 1.57
N ASP A 36 7.39 -15.36 1.36
CA ASP A 36 7.55 -15.87 0.01
C ASP A 36 6.21 -16.07 -0.70
N ASP A 37 5.12 -16.20 0.05
CA ASP A 37 3.80 -16.43 -0.52
C ASP A 37 2.85 -15.23 -0.33
N SER A 38 3.40 -14.06 -0.04
CA SER A 38 2.60 -12.84 0.06
C SER A 38 2.08 -12.42 -1.31
N ASN A 39 1.04 -11.60 -1.31
CA ASN A 39 0.57 -11.00 -2.56
C ASN A 39 0.17 -9.55 -2.37
N VAL A 40 0.20 -8.81 -3.46
CA VAL A 40 -0.20 -7.42 -3.53
C VAL A 40 -1.18 -7.26 -4.67
N ASP A 41 -2.32 -6.66 -4.37
CA ASP A 41 -3.35 -6.36 -5.36
C ASP A 41 -3.28 -4.86 -5.66
N PHE A 42 -2.96 -4.53 -6.90
CA PHE A 42 -2.82 -3.15 -7.33
C PHE A 42 -3.45 -2.97 -8.70
N ASN A 43 -4.44 -2.08 -8.80
CA ASN A 43 -5.13 -1.80 -10.05
C ASN A 43 -5.64 -3.07 -10.72
N MET A 44 -6.25 -3.95 -9.91
CA MET A 44 -6.85 -5.20 -10.39
C MET A 44 -5.83 -6.23 -10.90
N THR A 45 -4.55 -6.00 -10.65
CA THR A 45 -3.50 -6.96 -10.96
C THR A 45 -2.96 -7.53 -9.66
N MET A 46 -2.86 -8.84 -9.60
CA MET A 46 -2.33 -9.53 -8.42
C MET A 46 -0.86 -9.86 -8.64
N TYR A 47 -0.01 -9.40 -7.74
CA TYR A 47 1.42 -9.69 -7.74
C TYR A 47 1.68 -10.68 -6.61
N THR A 48 2.07 -11.89 -6.97
CA THR A 48 2.24 -12.98 -6.00
C THR A 48 3.70 -13.41 -5.97
N GLY A 49 4.23 -13.55 -4.75
CA GLY A 49 5.60 -14.02 -4.53
C GLY A 49 6.61 -12.89 -4.48
N ARG A 50 7.79 -13.21 -3.96
CA ARG A 50 8.80 -12.18 -3.69
C ARG A 50 9.29 -11.47 -4.93
N GLN A 51 9.50 -12.20 -6.03
CA GLN A 51 10.03 -11.55 -7.23
C GLN A 51 9.02 -10.55 -7.80
N ALA A 52 7.76 -10.94 -7.92
CA ALA A 52 6.73 -10.06 -8.44
C ALA A 52 6.55 -8.82 -7.56
N ILE A 53 6.57 -9.03 -6.24
CA ILE A 53 6.39 -7.92 -5.29
C ILE A 53 7.61 -7.00 -5.32
N THR A 54 8.81 -7.55 -5.44
CA THR A 54 10.02 -6.75 -5.58
C THR A 54 9.93 -5.86 -6.82
N ASP A 55 9.54 -6.44 -7.95
CA ASP A 55 9.42 -5.69 -9.20
C ASP A 55 8.33 -4.62 -9.09
N TRP A 56 7.22 -4.95 -8.42
CA TRP A 56 6.15 -3.98 -8.18
C TRP A 56 6.67 -2.78 -7.38
N HIS A 57 7.47 -3.02 -6.34
CA HIS A 57 8.04 -1.93 -5.57
C HIS A 57 8.94 -1.05 -6.43
N LYS A 58 9.80 -1.68 -7.24
CA LYS A 58 10.71 -0.92 -8.12
C LYS A 58 9.91 -0.02 -9.07
N ASP A 59 8.84 -0.55 -9.64
CA ASP A 59 8.01 0.21 -10.57
C ASP A 59 7.30 1.37 -9.85
N ARG A 60 6.82 1.13 -8.62
CA ARG A 60 6.14 2.17 -7.87
C ARG A 60 7.12 3.25 -7.41
N PHE A 61 8.35 2.88 -7.08
CA PHE A 61 9.38 3.86 -6.74
C PHE A 61 9.71 4.72 -7.96
N ALA A 62 9.83 4.12 -9.14
CA ALA A 62 10.08 4.86 -10.36
C ALA A 62 8.93 5.81 -10.70
N ALA A 63 7.70 5.41 -10.38
CA ALA A 63 6.52 6.23 -10.58
C ALA A 63 6.35 7.31 -9.50
N ASP A 64 7.21 7.31 -8.49
CA ASP A 64 7.14 8.24 -7.35
C ASP A 64 5.78 8.17 -6.66
N LEU A 65 5.26 6.96 -6.51
CA LEU A 65 4.01 6.74 -5.80
C LEU A 65 4.21 7.02 -4.32
N LYS A 66 3.31 7.80 -3.73
CA LYS A 66 3.42 8.12 -2.31
C LYS A 66 2.08 8.55 -1.76
N MET A 67 1.92 8.35 -0.46
CA MET A 67 0.76 8.87 0.27
C MET A 67 1.17 10.21 0.84
N VAL A 68 0.62 11.28 0.28
CA VAL A 68 0.98 12.65 0.68
C VAL A 68 0.20 13.12 1.90
N LYS A 69 -0.88 12.42 2.23
CA LYS A 69 -1.68 12.73 3.41
C LYS A 69 -2.34 11.46 3.91
N LYS A 70 -2.21 11.22 5.20
CA LYS A 70 -2.85 10.09 5.86
C LYS A 70 -4.03 10.62 6.65
N ASN A 71 -5.25 10.24 6.26
CA ASN A 71 -6.45 10.76 6.89
C ASN A 71 -6.91 9.90 8.06
N SER A 72 -6.84 8.59 7.92
CA SER A 72 -7.26 7.71 9.00
C SER A 72 -6.55 6.36 8.90
N VAL A 73 -6.37 5.75 10.06
CA VAL A 73 -5.83 4.40 10.16
C VAL A 73 -6.76 3.64 11.09
N SER A 74 -7.24 2.49 10.64
CA SER A 74 -8.08 1.64 11.47
C SER A 74 -7.56 0.22 11.44
N VAL A 75 -7.80 -0.51 12.52
CA VAL A 75 -7.37 -1.90 12.66
C VAL A 75 -8.60 -2.74 12.98
N ASP A 76 -8.78 -3.82 12.23
CA ASP A 76 -9.85 -4.76 12.45
C ASP A 76 -9.26 -6.16 12.36
N GLY A 77 -9.14 -6.83 13.51
CA GLY A 77 -8.49 -8.13 13.57
C GLY A 77 -7.03 -8.05 13.13
N ASP A 78 -6.70 -8.73 12.06
CA ASP A 78 -5.35 -8.78 11.51
C ASP A 78 -5.15 -7.79 10.34
N THR A 79 -6.12 -6.92 10.10
CA THR A 79 -6.14 -6.06 8.92
C THR A 79 -6.07 -4.59 9.32
N VAL A 80 -5.15 -3.87 8.68
CA VAL A 80 -5.01 -2.42 8.86
C VAL A 80 -5.47 -1.73 7.59
N THR A 81 -6.34 -0.74 7.74
CA THR A 81 -6.84 0.06 6.62
C THR A 81 -6.38 1.49 6.80
N ILE A 82 -5.74 2.04 5.77
CA ILE A 82 -5.25 3.41 5.78
C ILE A 82 -5.91 4.16 4.64
N ASP A 83 -6.62 5.22 4.96
CA ASP A 83 -7.21 6.11 3.98
C ASP A 83 -6.38 7.39 3.91
N GLY A 84 -6.17 7.86 2.70
CA GLY A 84 -5.37 9.06 2.52
C GLY A 84 -5.39 9.56 1.10
N ALA A 85 -4.47 10.46 0.79
CA ALA A 85 -4.31 11.02 -0.53
C ALA A 85 -3.02 10.47 -1.15
N ILE A 86 -3.13 9.97 -2.36
CA ILE A 86 -2.05 9.31 -3.09
C ILE A 86 -1.63 10.18 -4.27
N SER A 87 -0.34 10.30 -4.48
CA SER A 87 0.25 11.07 -5.57
C SER A 87 1.24 10.21 -6.35
N SER A 88 1.45 10.53 -7.61
CA SER A 88 2.45 9.86 -8.45
C SER A 88 2.86 10.80 -9.59
N LYS A 89 3.91 10.42 -10.34
CA LYS A 89 4.34 11.20 -11.49
C LYS A 89 3.25 11.32 -12.55
N ARG A 90 2.47 10.27 -12.76
CA ARG A 90 1.39 10.29 -13.74
C ARG A 90 0.32 11.29 -13.36
N LEU A 91 -0.07 11.31 -12.08
CA LEU A 91 -1.04 12.28 -11.61
C LEU A 91 -0.51 13.70 -11.78
N SER A 92 0.75 13.91 -11.46
CA SER A 92 1.37 15.24 -11.63
C SER A 92 1.40 15.67 -13.08
N ALA A 93 1.68 14.73 -13.99
CA ALA A 93 1.67 15.03 -15.43
C ALA A 93 0.28 15.46 -15.90
N TRP A 94 -0.77 14.97 -15.24
CA TRP A 94 -2.14 15.35 -15.54
C TRP A 94 -2.62 16.55 -14.71
N ARG A 95 -1.71 17.16 -13.97
CA ARG A 95 -1.99 18.30 -13.07
C ARG A 95 -2.97 17.93 -11.98
N VAL A 96 -2.92 16.69 -11.54
CA VAL A 96 -3.70 16.21 -10.40
C VAL A 96 -2.73 16.04 -9.24
N LYS A 97 -2.96 16.79 -8.15
CA LYS A 97 -2.03 16.74 -7.02
C LYS A 97 -2.10 15.41 -6.29
N ALA A 98 -3.30 14.89 -6.11
CA ALA A 98 -3.50 13.64 -5.40
C ALA A 98 -4.91 13.14 -5.63
N LEU A 99 -5.09 11.84 -5.44
CA LEU A 99 -6.41 11.20 -5.43
C LEU A 99 -6.60 10.49 -4.10
N SER A 100 -7.84 10.39 -3.65
CA SER A 100 -8.15 9.60 -2.48
C SER A 100 -7.81 8.15 -2.75
N GLY A 101 -7.17 7.51 -1.79
CA GLY A 101 -6.78 6.12 -1.92
C GLY A 101 -6.90 5.38 -0.62
N ARG A 102 -6.96 4.07 -0.72
CA ARG A 102 -7.06 3.19 0.42
C ARG A 102 -6.02 2.09 0.33
N VAL A 103 -5.28 1.92 1.41
CA VAL A 103 -4.32 0.83 1.55
C VAL A 103 -4.87 -0.12 2.60
N ILE A 104 -4.99 -1.39 2.23
CA ILE A 104 -5.48 -2.43 3.13
C ILE A 104 -4.37 -3.46 3.26
N ILE A 105 -3.91 -3.71 4.49
CA ILE A 105 -2.80 -4.61 4.75
C ILE A 105 -3.26 -5.66 5.74
N ARG A 106 -3.23 -6.93 5.32
CA ARG A 106 -3.50 -8.04 6.23
C ARG A 106 -2.19 -8.64 6.67
N PHE A 107 -2.01 -8.77 7.96
CA PHE A 107 -0.81 -9.32 8.56
C PHE A 107 -1.02 -10.74 9.01
N GLU A 108 0.05 -11.52 8.96
CA GLU A 108 0.08 -12.88 9.52
C GLU A 108 1.44 -13.06 10.15
N ASP A 109 1.47 -13.37 11.44
CA ASP A 109 2.72 -13.56 12.18
C ASP A 109 3.68 -12.36 12.05
N GLY A 110 3.12 -11.16 12.06
CA GLY A 110 3.91 -9.94 11.99
C GLY A 110 4.42 -9.58 10.62
N LYS A 111 4.02 -10.33 9.59
CA LYS A 111 4.41 -10.07 8.20
C LYS A 111 3.19 -9.74 7.37
N ILE A 112 3.41 -9.04 6.26
CA ILE A 112 2.33 -8.71 5.34
C ILE A 112 2.00 -9.94 4.51
N LYS A 113 0.79 -10.46 4.67
CA LYS A 113 0.31 -11.57 3.86
C LYS A 113 -0.35 -11.09 2.59
N ASN A 114 -1.17 -10.06 2.71
CA ASN A 114 -1.85 -9.45 1.57
C ASN A 114 -1.78 -7.95 1.70
N GLY A 115 -1.49 -7.28 0.61
CA GLY A 115 -1.57 -5.83 0.53
C GLY A 115 -2.46 -5.45 -0.63
N LYS A 116 -3.26 -4.42 -0.45
CA LYS A 116 -4.10 -3.90 -1.53
C LYS A 116 -4.04 -2.39 -1.52
N LEU A 117 -3.76 -1.84 -2.68
CA LEU A 117 -3.82 -0.40 -2.88
C LEU A 117 -4.86 -0.13 -3.95
N SER A 118 -5.85 0.65 -3.63
CA SER A 118 -6.90 0.96 -4.59
C SER A 118 -7.34 2.40 -4.45
N PRO A 119 -7.77 2.99 -5.55
CA PRO A 119 -8.40 4.30 -5.47
C PRO A 119 -9.68 4.19 -4.67
N ARG A 120 -9.98 5.26 -3.97
CA ARG A 120 -11.22 5.35 -3.25
C ARG A 120 -12.15 6.22 -4.07
N MET A 121 -13.16 5.61 -4.65
CA MET A 121 -14.05 6.31 -5.56
C MET A 121 -15.02 7.18 -4.79
N THR A 122 -14.82 8.49 -4.86
CA THR A 122 -15.67 9.43 -4.15
C THR A 122 -16.55 10.23 -5.10
N ASN A 123 -16.25 10.22 -6.40
CA ASN A 123 -17.08 10.92 -7.40
C ASN A 123 -16.73 10.42 -8.79
N PRO A 124 -17.58 10.71 -9.81
CA PRO A 124 -17.36 10.21 -11.16
C PRO A 124 -16.07 10.65 -11.82
N PHE A 125 -15.56 11.83 -11.50
CA PHE A 125 -14.31 12.29 -12.06
C PHE A 125 -13.15 11.42 -11.62
N ASN A 126 -13.16 11.02 -10.35
CA ASN A 126 -12.14 10.13 -9.83
C ASN A 126 -12.21 8.78 -10.51
N MET A 127 -13.41 8.27 -10.76
CA MET A 127 -13.58 7.01 -11.46
C MET A 127 -12.93 7.04 -12.84
N ILE A 128 -13.15 8.11 -13.58
CA ILE A 128 -12.60 8.22 -14.93
C ILE A 128 -11.08 8.18 -14.89
N ARG A 129 -10.47 8.90 -13.97
CA ARG A 129 -9.02 8.94 -13.84
C ARG A 129 -8.45 7.60 -13.40
N GLU A 130 -9.16 6.91 -12.53
CA GLU A 130 -8.75 5.60 -12.06
C GLU A 130 -8.77 4.59 -13.19
N ASP A 131 -9.78 4.65 -14.03
CA ASP A 131 -9.88 3.78 -15.19
C ASP A 131 -8.72 4.01 -16.16
N MET A 132 -8.14 5.18 -16.15
CA MET A 132 -6.99 5.50 -16.98
C MET A 132 -5.68 5.07 -16.36
N GLY A 133 -5.71 4.41 -15.22
CA GLY A 133 -4.50 3.93 -14.57
C GLY A 133 -3.61 5.04 -14.06
N ALA A 134 -4.20 5.98 -13.36
CA ALA A 134 -3.52 7.19 -12.90
C ALA A 134 -2.42 6.95 -11.87
N TRP A 135 -2.40 5.79 -11.24
CA TRP A 135 -1.41 5.50 -10.19
C TRP A 135 -0.27 4.65 -10.68
#